data_2661aa14ff673be72a9df584352883ef
#
_entry.id   2661aa14ff673be72a9df584352883ef
#
_cell.length_a   1.000
_cell.length_b   1.000
_cell.length_c   1.000
_cell.angle_alpha   90.00
_cell.angle_beta   90.00
_cell.angle_gamma   90.00
#
_symmetry.space_group_name_H-M   'P 1'
#
loop_
_entity.id
_entity.type
_entity.pdbx_description
1 polymer ?
#
loop_
_entity_poly.entity_id
_entity_poly.type
_entity_poly.pdbx_seq_one_letter_code
_entity_poly.pdbx_strand_id
1 'polypeptide(L)'
;MPGATVAFNDGQTQIRFVSVHTTSPTDGYWQQWKRSLDELGRLRYDTSRRYVFMGDFNATDDHTPFRNFLGARFTDAAKQAAGGLVFTWPANIDYVPTFAGIDHIVLDSGMLAGRVKSLKIDGSDHKALLATVQFDV
;
A
#
# COMPACT_ATOMS: atom_id res chain seq x y z
N MET A 1 -8.23 -10.25 -3.88
CA MET A 1 -8.19 -9.15 -2.93
C MET A 1 -9.44 -8.31 -3.06
N PRO A 2 -10.16 -8.04 -1.97
CA PRO A 2 -11.41 -7.29 -2.04
C PRO A 2 -11.17 -5.84 -2.40
N GLY A 3 -12.17 -5.19 -2.97
CA GLY A 3 -12.09 -3.78 -3.31
C GLY A 3 -13.46 -3.18 -3.61
N ALA A 4 -13.53 -1.86 -3.52
CA ALA A 4 -14.72 -1.09 -3.82
C ALA A 4 -14.36 0.07 -4.77
N THR A 5 -15.28 0.40 -5.66
CA THR A 5 -15.13 1.57 -6.52
C THR A 5 -16.02 2.68 -5.99
N VAL A 6 -15.43 3.85 -5.80
CA VAL A 6 -16.13 5.06 -5.39
C VAL A 6 -16.15 6.02 -6.56
N ALA A 7 -17.33 6.56 -6.86
CA ALA A 7 -17.52 7.54 -7.91
C ALA A 7 -17.62 8.95 -7.30
N PHE A 8 -16.93 9.88 -7.91
CA PHE A 8 -16.92 11.30 -7.55
C PHE A 8 -17.39 12.12 -8.75
N ASN A 9 -17.84 13.36 -8.50
CA ASN A 9 -18.24 14.29 -9.53
C ASN A 9 -19.25 13.67 -10.52
N ASP A 10 -20.38 13.17 -9.99
CA ASP A 10 -21.46 12.52 -10.77
C ASP A 10 -20.96 11.36 -11.65
N GLY A 11 -19.97 10.60 -11.16
CA GLY A 11 -19.43 9.44 -11.84
C GLY A 11 -18.32 9.72 -12.85
N GLN A 12 -17.93 10.96 -13.02
CA GLN A 12 -16.85 11.34 -13.96
C GLN A 12 -15.47 10.85 -13.49
N THR A 13 -15.29 10.77 -12.18
CA THR A 13 -14.05 10.23 -11.58
C THR A 13 -14.37 8.99 -10.79
N GLN A 14 -13.70 7.91 -11.13
CA GLN A 14 -13.82 6.63 -10.40
C GLN A 14 -12.49 6.25 -9.81
N ILE A 15 -12.49 5.95 -8.51
CA ILE A 15 -11.33 5.44 -7.78
C ILE A 15 -11.69 4.08 -7.21
N ARG A 16 -10.87 3.09 -7.53
CA ARG A 16 -10.99 1.76 -6.96
C ARG A 16 -10.02 1.61 -5.79
N PHE A 17 -10.59 1.40 -4.62
CA PHE A 17 -9.85 1.09 -3.41
C PHE A 17 -9.70 -0.43 -3.32
N VAL A 18 -8.47 -0.90 -3.19
CA VAL A 18 -8.13 -2.32 -3.11
C VAL A 18 -7.50 -2.60 -1.75
N SER A 19 -8.09 -3.52 -0.99
CA SER A 19 -7.51 -4.02 0.25
C SER A 19 -6.51 -5.12 -0.09
N VAL A 20 -5.26 -4.92 0.31
CA VAL A 20 -4.14 -5.81 -0.01
C VAL A 20 -3.73 -6.60 1.23
N HIS A 21 -3.61 -7.90 1.05
CA HIS A 21 -2.95 -8.80 1.99
C HIS A 21 -2.30 -9.93 1.19
N THR A 22 -1.02 -9.82 0.97
CA THR A 22 -0.25 -10.84 0.24
C THR A 22 0.17 -11.96 1.17
N THR A 23 0.53 -13.11 0.61
CA THR A 23 1.24 -14.16 1.35
C THR A 23 2.59 -13.61 1.81
N SER A 24 3.02 -13.96 3.02
CA SER A 24 4.36 -13.62 3.49
C SER A 24 5.43 -14.34 2.66
N PRO A 25 6.54 -13.69 2.27
CA PRO A 25 7.62 -14.29 1.49
C PRO A 25 8.55 -15.19 2.33
N THR A 26 7.98 -15.96 3.25
CA THR A 26 8.71 -16.92 4.07
C THR A 26 8.75 -18.30 3.41
N ASP A 27 9.47 -19.21 4.00
CA ASP A 27 9.79 -20.56 3.52
C ASP A 27 8.79 -21.17 2.53
N GLY A 28 9.19 -21.24 1.25
CA GLY A 28 8.40 -21.84 0.19
C GLY A 28 7.31 -20.97 -0.43
N TYR A 29 7.01 -19.79 0.13
CA TYR A 29 5.93 -18.92 -0.35
C TYR A 29 6.39 -17.68 -1.14
N TRP A 30 7.69 -17.56 -1.37
CA TRP A 30 8.26 -16.40 -2.05
C TRP A 30 7.69 -16.19 -3.46
N GLN A 31 7.50 -17.25 -4.23
CA GLN A 31 6.94 -17.16 -5.58
C GLN A 31 5.46 -16.75 -5.58
N GLN A 32 4.68 -17.23 -4.61
CA GLN A 32 3.27 -16.83 -4.46
C GLN A 32 3.15 -15.35 -4.11
N TRP A 33 3.98 -14.88 -3.19
CA TRP A 33 4.07 -13.48 -2.84
C TRP A 33 4.44 -12.60 -4.04
N LYS A 34 5.50 -12.97 -4.77
CA LYS A 34 5.90 -12.26 -5.98
C LYS A 34 4.78 -12.24 -7.02
N ARG A 35 4.11 -13.35 -7.24
CA ARG A 35 2.98 -13.45 -8.18
C ARG A 35 1.84 -12.52 -7.78
N SER A 36 1.51 -12.44 -6.51
CA SER A 36 0.47 -11.53 -6.02
C SER A 36 0.79 -10.07 -6.35
N LEU A 37 2.04 -9.65 -6.16
CA LEU A 37 2.50 -8.30 -6.51
C LEU A 37 2.50 -8.07 -8.03
N ASP A 38 2.93 -9.05 -8.81
CA ASP A 38 2.91 -8.97 -10.27
C ASP A 38 1.47 -8.85 -10.81
N GLU A 39 0.52 -9.57 -10.23
CA GLU A 39 -0.90 -9.47 -10.60
C GLU A 39 -1.49 -8.10 -10.27
N LEU A 40 -1.21 -7.56 -9.09
CA LEU A 40 -1.59 -6.19 -8.75
C LEU A 40 -0.97 -5.18 -9.72
N GLY A 41 0.27 -5.39 -10.08
CA GLY A 41 1.00 -4.53 -11.01
C GLY A 41 0.37 -4.46 -12.41
N ARG A 42 -0.35 -5.49 -12.83
CA ARG A 42 -1.06 -5.50 -14.13
C ARG A 42 -2.20 -4.47 -14.19
N LEU A 43 -2.71 -4.03 -13.05
CA LEU A 43 -3.74 -2.99 -13.00
C LEU A 43 -3.25 -1.64 -13.55
N ARG A 44 -1.94 -1.46 -13.72
CA ARG A 44 -1.38 -0.28 -14.41
C ARG A 44 -1.84 -0.12 -15.85
N TYR A 45 -2.30 -1.19 -16.47
CA TYR A 45 -2.80 -1.16 -17.85
C TYR A 45 -4.28 -0.78 -17.95
N ASP A 46 -5.00 -0.78 -16.82
CA ASP A 46 -6.38 -0.25 -16.78
C ASP A 46 -6.34 1.27 -16.63
N THR A 47 -6.67 1.96 -17.71
CA THR A 47 -6.73 3.44 -17.75
C THR A 47 -8.14 3.98 -17.53
N SER A 48 -9.13 3.11 -17.32
CA SER A 48 -10.53 3.52 -17.13
C SER A 48 -10.80 4.14 -15.76
N ARG A 49 -9.94 3.91 -14.80
CA ARG A 49 -10.07 4.39 -13.42
C ARG A 49 -8.72 4.53 -12.73
N ARG A 50 -8.71 5.23 -11.62
CA ARG A 50 -7.55 5.32 -10.72
C ARG A 50 -7.67 4.32 -9.58
N TYR A 51 -6.53 3.97 -8.99
CA TYR A 51 -6.43 2.97 -7.93
C TYR A 51 -5.82 3.54 -6.66
N VAL A 52 -6.28 3.05 -5.52
CA VAL A 52 -5.62 3.19 -4.22
C VAL A 52 -5.51 1.79 -3.63
N PHE A 53 -4.29 1.36 -3.33
CA PHE A 53 -4.03 0.08 -2.70
C PHE A 53 -3.67 0.32 -1.24
N MET A 54 -4.27 -0.44 -0.32
CA MET A 54 -4.05 -0.27 1.11
C MET A 54 -3.94 -1.62 1.78
N GLY A 55 -2.94 -1.80 2.62
CA GLY A 55 -2.84 -3.00 3.44
C GLY A 55 -1.43 -3.54 3.60
N ASP A 56 -1.38 -4.82 3.95
CA ASP A 56 -0.15 -5.56 4.17
C ASP A 56 0.34 -6.19 2.85
N PHE A 57 1.42 -5.62 2.33
CA PHE A 57 2.11 -6.13 1.14
C PHE A 57 3.17 -7.17 1.48
N ASN A 58 3.44 -7.38 2.78
CA ASN A 58 4.56 -8.20 3.23
C ASN A 58 5.88 -7.82 2.52
N ALA A 59 6.02 -6.56 2.16
CA ALA A 59 7.11 -6.03 1.36
C ALA A 59 7.54 -4.66 1.86
N THR A 60 8.83 -4.42 1.87
CA THR A 60 9.42 -3.09 2.06
C THR A 60 9.84 -2.50 0.72
N ASP A 61 10.23 -1.23 0.71
CA ASP A 61 10.77 -0.55 -0.48
C ASP A 61 12.06 -1.20 -1.00
N ASP A 62 12.74 -1.99 -0.19
CA ASP A 62 13.96 -2.70 -0.60
C ASP A 62 13.67 -3.94 -1.45
N HIS A 63 12.45 -4.43 -1.44
CA HIS A 63 12.06 -5.60 -2.23
C HIS A 63 11.80 -5.24 -3.69
N THR A 64 12.58 -5.85 -4.59
CA THR A 64 12.41 -5.65 -6.05
C THR A 64 11.00 -5.91 -6.55
N PRO A 65 10.29 -6.97 -6.14
CA PRO A 65 8.91 -7.19 -6.58
C PRO A 65 7.95 -6.05 -6.19
N PHE A 66 8.16 -5.42 -5.04
CA PHE A 66 7.36 -4.27 -4.64
C PHE A 66 7.67 -3.03 -5.49
N ARG A 67 8.96 -2.75 -5.74
CA ARG A 67 9.34 -1.66 -6.63
C ARG A 67 8.83 -1.87 -8.05
N ASN A 68 8.82 -3.11 -8.53
CA ASN A 68 8.26 -3.46 -9.85
C ASN A 68 6.74 -3.25 -9.88
N PHE A 69 6.04 -3.58 -8.79
CA PHE A 69 4.62 -3.27 -8.64
C PHE A 69 4.35 -1.77 -8.75
N LEU A 70 5.11 -0.94 -8.05
CA LEU A 70 4.96 0.51 -8.14
C LEU A 70 5.19 1.00 -9.57
N GLY A 71 6.26 0.55 -10.22
CA GLY A 71 6.61 0.96 -11.58
C GLY A 71 6.66 2.48 -11.73
N ALA A 72 6.18 2.97 -12.87
CA ALA A 72 6.12 4.39 -13.17
C ALA A 72 4.77 5.05 -12.79
N ARG A 73 3.73 4.25 -12.53
CA ARG A 73 2.37 4.75 -12.30
C ARG A 73 2.04 4.96 -10.83
N PHE A 74 2.45 4.03 -9.96
CA PHE A 74 2.06 4.01 -8.57
C PHE A 74 3.14 4.55 -7.64
N THR A 75 2.75 5.16 -6.54
CA THR A 75 3.68 5.75 -5.57
C THR A 75 3.25 5.39 -4.15
N ASP A 76 4.21 5.03 -3.31
CA ASP A 76 3.98 4.86 -1.87
C ASP A 76 3.69 6.22 -1.23
N ALA A 77 2.56 6.34 -0.54
CA ALA A 77 2.13 7.57 0.10
C ALA A 77 3.12 8.07 1.15
N ALA A 78 3.70 7.18 1.95
CA ALA A 78 4.68 7.54 2.97
C ALA A 78 5.93 8.17 2.34
N LYS A 79 6.40 7.61 1.24
CA LYS A 79 7.55 8.14 0.50
C LYS A 79 7.24 9.49 -0.14
N GLN A 80 6.05 9.62 -0.72
CA GLN A 80 5.61 10.86 -1.36
C GLN A 80 5.45 12.00 -0.34
N ALA A 81 4.93 11.71 0.85
CA ALA A 81 4.74 12.69 1.91
C ALA A 81 6.05 13.13 2.58
N ALA A 82 7.20 12.67 2.10
CA ALA A 82 8.52 12.94 2.67
C ALA A 82 8.64 12.57 4.16
N GLY A 83 7.79 11.65 4.63
CA GLY A 83 7.72 11.21 6.01
C GLY A 83 8.86 10.25 6.41
N GLY A 84 9.77 9.95 5.49
CA GLY A 84 10.82 8.98 5.72
C GLY A 84 10.30 7.55 5.81
N LEU A 85 10.99 6.71 6.56
CA LEU A 85 10.61 5.33 6.78
C LEU A 85 9.47 5.25 7.80
N VAL A 86 8.39 4.61 7.42
CA VAL A 86 7.26 4.33 8.32
C VAL A 86 7.25 2.83 8.63
N PHE A 87 7.58 2.51 9.88
CA PHE A 87 7.62 1.13 10.35
C PHE A 87 6.28 0.72 10.95
N THR A 88 5.80 -0.46 10.58
CA THR A 88 4.48 -0.95 10.97
C THR A 88 4.51 -2.30 11.68
N TRP A 89 5.61 -3.07 11.59
CA TRP A 89 5.71 -4.42 12.11
C TRP A 89 7.10 -4.72 12.68
N PRO A 90 7.24 -5.56 13.72
CA PRO A 90 6.20 -5.99 14.64
C PRO A 90 5.80 -4.87 15.61
N ALA A 91 4.60 -4.90 16.16
CA ALA A 91 4.10 -3.86 17.05
C ALA A 91 3.64 -4.37 18.43
N ASN A 92 3.73 -5.66 18.69
CA ASN A 92 3.19 -6.32 19.90
C ASN A 92 4.26 -7.10 20.71
N ILE A 93 5.52 -6.95 20.39
CA ILE A 93 6.62 -7.65 21.09
C ILE A 93 7.31 -6.65 22.01
N ASP A 94 7.29 -6.92 23.31
CA ASP A 94 8.02 -6.11 24.30
C ASP A 94 9.51 -6.13 24.02
N TYR A 95 10.17 -4.98 24.18
CA TYR A 95 11.60 -4.77 23.95
C TYR A 95 12.08 -4.97 22.48
N VAL A 96 11.19 -5.25 21.55
CA VAL A 96 11.50 -5.29 20.13
C VAL A 96 10.88 -4.07 19.46
N PRO A 97 11.69 -3.13 18.94
CA PRO A 97 11.15 -1.98 18.23
C PRO A 97 10.51 -2.41 16.91
N THR A 98 9.50 -1.67 16.49
CA THR A 98 8.95 -1.79 15.14
C THR A 98 10.03 -1.43 14.13
N PHE A 99 10.38 -2.33 13.21
CA PHE A 99 11.53 -2.14 12.31
C PHE A 99 11.24 -2.39 10.83
N ALA A 100 10.10 -2.94 10.47
CA ALA A 100 9.75 -3.23 9.09
C ALA A 100 8.53 -2.43 8.63
N GLY A 101 8.65 -1.74 7.50
CA GLY A 101 7.56 -1.05 6.83
C GLY A 101 6.96 -1.94 5.74
N ILE A 102 6.08 -2.86 6.12
CA ILE A 102 5.47 -3.83 5.21
C ILE A 102 4.03 -3.52 4.84
N ASP A 103 3.41 -2.58 5.54
CA ASP A 103 2.09 -2.04 5.23
C ASP A 103 2.25 -0.73 4.46
N HIS A 104 1.46 -0.57 3.42
CA HIS A 104 1.54 0.59 2.54
C HIS A 104 0.17 1.12 2.15
N ILE A 105 0.13 2.41 1.87
CA ILE A 105 -0.92 3.06 1.11
C ILE A 105 -0.28 3.50 -0.19
N VAL A 106 -0.72 2.92 -1.30
CA VAL A 106 -0.15 3.16 -2.63
C VAL A 106 -1.15 3.92 -3.48
N LEU A 107 -0.70 5.02 -4.04
CA LEU A 107 -1.52 5.97 -4.77
C LEU A 107 -1.23 5.92 -6.26
N ASP A 108 -2.28 6.10 -7.05
CA ASP A 108 -2.19 6.28 -8.50
C ASP A 108 -1.59 7.65 -8.86
N SER A 109 -1.16 7.79 -10.10
CA SER A 109 -0.71 9.08 -10.63
C SER A 109 -1.80 10.15 -10.51
N GLY A 110 -1.38 11.39 -10.25
CA GLY A 110 -2.30 12.50 -10.00
C GLY A 110 -2.88 12.56 -8.59
N MET A 111 -2.49 11.65 -7.70
CA MET A 111 -2.84 11.70 -6.29
C MET A 111 -1.65 12.15 -5.45
N LEU A 112 -1.91 12.96 -4.43
CA LEU A 112 -0.89 13.49 -3.53
C LEU A 112 -1.19 13.12 -2.10
N ALA A 113 -0.20 12.54 -1.41
CA ALA A 113 -0.26 12.32 0.02
C ALA A 113 0.16 13.59 0.76
N GLY A 114 -0.72 14.11 1.60
CA GLY A 114 -0.43 15.26 2.44
C GLY A 114 0.27 14.88 3.74
N ARG A 115 -0.18 13.82 4.38
CA ARG A 115 0.35 13.34 5.64
C ARG A 115 0.15 11.84 5.75
N VAL A 116 1.17 11.15 6.24
CA VAL A 116 1.10 9.72 6.59
C VAL A 116 1.63 9.52 8.00
N LYS A 117 0.88 8.81 8.82
CA LYS A 117 1.31 8.46 10.18
C LYS A 117 0.93 7.02 10.51
N SER A 118 1.71 6.40 11.40
CA SER A 118 1.39 5.11 11.98
C SER A 118 0.76 5.26 13.36
N LEU A 119 -0.14 4.36 13.70
CA LEU A 119 -0.87 4.34 14.97
C LEU A 119 -0.83 2.95 15.55
N LYS A 120 -0.56 2.85 16.85
CA LYS A 120 -0.64 1.59 17.56
C LYS A 120 -2.11 1.16 17.69
N ILE A 121 -2.38 -0.12 17.43
CA ILE A 121 -3.69 -0.73 17.62
C ILE A 121 -3.54 -1.84 18.66
N ASP A 122 -4.30 -1.74 19.74
CA ASP A 122 -4.26 -2.73 20.81
C ASP A 122 -4.67 -4.10 20.28
N GLY A 123 -3.88 -5.11 20.63
CA GLY A 123 -4.11 -6.49 20.21
C GLY A 123 -3.65 -6.84 18.79
N SER A 124 -3.08 -5.89 18.04
CA SER A 124 -2.51 -6.14 16.72
C SER A 124 -0.99 -6.21 16.76
N ASP A 125 -0.41 -7.08 15.96
CA ASP A 125 1.03 -7.13 15.71
C ASP A 125 1.49 -6.14 14.64
N HIS A 126 0.55 -5.42 14.01
CA HIS A 126 0.82 -4.33 13.08
C HIS A 126 0.35 -2.99 13.65
N LYS A 127 1.01 -1.91 13.25
CA LYS A 127 0.47 -0.55 13.39
C LYS A 127 -0.46 -0.26 12.21
N ALA A 128 -1.49 0.54 12.45
CA ALA A 128 -2.33 1.08 11.38
C ALA A 128 -1.62 2.25 10.69
N LEU A 129 -1.87 2.42 9.40
CA LEU A 129 -1.49 3.60 8.64
C LEU A 129 -2.70 4.50 8.41
N LEU A 130 -2.50 5.79 8.60
CA LEU A 130 -3.48 6.81 8.28
C LEU A 130 -2.84 7.84 7.34
N ALA A 131 -3.47 8.08 6.20
CA ALA A 131 -3.01 9.07 5.23
C ALA A 131 -4.11 10.05 4.84
N THR A 132 -3.71 11.30 4.60
CA THR A 132 -4.54 12.27 3.91
C THR A 132 -4.13 12.30 2.44
N VAL A 133 -5.10 12.14 1.54
CA VAL A 133 -4.85 12.08 0.11
C VAL A 133 -5.68 13.13 -0.60
N GLN A 134 -5.04 13.86 -1.51
CA GLN A 134 -5.67 14.85 -2.38
C GLN A 134 -5.62 14.38 -3.83
N PHE A 135 -6.70 14.60 -4.57
CA PHE A 135 -6.77 14.30 -6.00
C PHE A 135 -7.81 15.19 -6.68
N ASP A 136 -7.65 15.39 -7.97
CA ASP A 136 -8.62 16.13 -8.77
C ASP A 136 -9.79 15.23 -9.18
N VAL A 137 -10.97 15.78 -9.16
CA VAL A 137 -12.21 15.06 -9.52
C VAL A 137 -12.75 15.42 -10.92
#